data_bb28cef4411a7ecbe4f7e935f0e1e9a7
#
_entry.id   bb28cef4411a7ecbe4f7e935f0e1e9a7
#
_cell.length_a   1.000
_cell.length_b   1.000
_cell.length_c   1.000
_cell.angle_alpha   90.00
_cell.angle_beta   90.00
_cell.angle_gamma   90.00
#
_symmetry.space_group_name_H-M   'P 1'
#
loop_
_entity.id
_entity.type
_entity.pdbx_description
1 polymer ?
#
loop_
_entity_poly.entity_id
_entity_poly.type
_entity_poly.pdbx_seq_one_letter_code
_entity_poly.pdbx_strand_id
1 'polypeptide(L)'
;MNDNMSPSQTLAHATPETAKSVPGRRSFFTYLDLGVTDASNGAMRAQVTKATQGLGKPTGWHYHVCDQQLVYMLKGWVDLRCV
;
A
#
# COMPACT_ATOMS: atom_id res chain seq x y z
N MET A 1 -26.52 1.72 -13.23
CA MET A 1 -26.52 2.47 -11.96
C MET A 1 -26.21 1.56 -10.81
N ASN A 2 -25.30 1.93 -10.01
CA ASN A 2 -24.87 1.10 -8.90
C ASN A 2 -25.46 1.61 -7.59
N ASP A 3 -26.54 0.98 -7.16
CA ASP A 3 -27.22 1.33 -5.92
C ASP A 3 -26.51 0.76 -4.70
N ASN A 4 -25.47 -0.08 -4.90
CA ASN A 4 -24.76 -0.69 -3.80
C ASN A 4 -23.68 0.21 -3.23
N MET A 5 -23.39 1.31 -3.88
CA MET A 5 -22.35 2.21 -3.43
C MET A 5 -22.87 3.10 -2.31
N SER A 6 -22.22 3.00 -1.15
CA SER A 6 -22.56 3.83 0.00
C SER A 6 -22.25 5.30 -0.30
N PRO A 7 -23.01 6.27 0.30
CA PRO A 7 -22.67 7.68 0.19
C PRO A 7 -21.26 8.01 0.70
N SER A 8 -20.70 7.18 1.60
CA SER A 8 -19.35 7.38 2.14
C SER A 8 -18.26 6.77 1.27
N GLN A 9 -18.62 6.15 0.16
CA GLN A 9 -17.67 5.49 -0.73
C GLN A 9 -17.65 6.16 -2.10
N THR A 10 -16.47 6.27 -2.68
CA THR A 10 -16.28 6.81 -4.02
C THR A 10 -15.37 5.88 -4.80
N LEU A 11 -15.29 6.11 -6.11
CA LEU A 11 -14.42 5.33 -6.97
C LEU A 11 -12.96 5.80 -6.83
N ALA A 12 -12.06 4.86 -6.59
CA ALA A 12 -10.63 5.11 -6.71
C ALA A 12 -10.14 4.55 -8.04
N HIS A 13 -9.46 5.36 -8.81
CA HIS A 13 -8.84 4.94 -10.08
C HIS A 13 -7.46 5.53 -10.16
N ALA A 14 -6.45 4.67 -10.18
CA ALA A 14 -5.05 5.10 -10.25
C ALA A 14 -4.32 4.34 -11.35
N THR A 15 -3.49 5.07 -12.07
CA THR A 15 -2.58 4.50 -13.07
C THR A 15 -1.16 4.81 -12.64
N PRO A 16 -0.13 4.21 -13.29
CA PRO A 16 1.25 4.57 -12.95
C PRO A 16 1.53 6.07 -13.09
N GLU A 17 0.80 6.76 -13.95
CA GLU A 17 0.97 8.19 -14.17
C GLU A 17 0.20 9.05 -13.18
N THR A 18 -0.90 8.55 -12.64
CA THR A 18 -1.78 9.33 -11.77
C THR A 18 -1.64 8.99 -10.29
N ALA A 19 -1.04 7.85 -9.96
CA ALA A 19 -0.86 7.46 -8.57
C ALA A 19 0.10 8.43 -7.88
N LYS A 20 -0.28 8.83 -6.67
CA LYS A 20 0.52 9.77 -5.90
C LYS A 20 1.72 9.07 -5.29
N SER A 21 2.92 9.58 -5.57
CA SER A 21 4.15 9.05 -5.02
C SER A 21 4.47 9.74 -3.70
N VAL A 22 4.73 8.95 -2.66
CA VAL A 22 5.12 9.48 -1.35
C VAL A 22 6.35 8.73 -0.84
N PRO A 23 7.18 9.36 0.01
CA PRO A 23 8.32 8.68 0.60
C PRO A 23 7.87 7.47 1.44
N GLY A 24 8.61 6.40 1.31
CA GLY A 24 8.36 5.22 2.12
C GLY A 24 9.04 5.28 3.48
N ARG A 25 8.89 4.21 4.25
CA ARG A 25 9.45 4.10 5.59
C ARG A 25 10.98 4.15 5.59
N ARG A 26 11.60 3.68 4.52
CA ARG A 26 13.06 3.73 4.32
C ARG A 26 13.37 4.64 3.16
N SER A 27 14.57 5.23 3.15
CA SER A 27 14.96 6.17 2.10
C SER A 27 14.93 5.57 0.69
N PHE A 28 15.09 4.24 0.58
CA PHE A 28 15.07 3.55 -0.70
C PHE A 28 13.70 2.99 -1.06
N PHE A 29 12.68 3.25 -0.26
CA PHE A 29 11.30 2.87 -0.57
C PHE A 29 10.52 4.09 -1.05
N THR A 30 9.66 3.85 -2.02
CA THR A 30 8.67 4.82 -2.48
C THR A 30 7.33 4.13 -2.53
N TYR A 31 6.30 4.77 -2.01
CA TYR A 31 4.94 4.26 -2.05
C TYR A 31 4.16 4.99 -3.11
N LEU A 32 3.40 4.26 -3.91
CA LEU A 32 2.40 4.82 -4.82
C LEU A 32 1.04 4.64 -4.18
N ASP A 33 0.44 5.72 -3.74
CA ASP A 33 -0.88 5.71 -3.13
C ASP A 33 -1.93 5.52 -4.24
N LEU A 34 -2.77 4.51 -4.10
CA LEU A 34 -3.78 4.18 -5.09
C LEU A 34 -5.11 4.88 -4.83
N GLY A 35 -5.18 5.77 -3.84
CA GLY A 35 -6.39 6.56 -3.58
C GLY A 35 -7.48 5.82 -2.83
N VAL A 36 -7.22 4.62 -2.36
CA VAL A 36 -8.23 3.79 -1.72
C VAL A 36 -8.59 4.31 -0.33
N THR A 37 -7.63 4.92 0.37
CA THR A 37 -7.90 5.47 1.71
C THR A 37 -8.98 6.55 1.64
N ASP A 38 -8.84 7.50 0.71
CA ASP A 38 -9.83 8.55 0.54
C ASP A 38 -11.14 8.00 0.01
N ALA A 39 -11.09 7.12 -0.98
CA ALA A 39 -12.29 6.56 -1.59
C ALA A 39 -13.09 5.69 -0.62
N SER A 40 -12.43 5.03 0.32
CA SER A 40 -13.08 4.17 1.31
C SER A 40 -13.38 4.88 2.63
N ASN A 41 -13.14 6.17 2.70
CA ASN A 41 -13.34 6.95 3.92
C ASN A 41 -12.53 6.40 5.10
N GLY A 42 -11.30 6.00 4.81
CA GLY A 42 -10.37 5.52 5.84
C GLY A 42 -10.49 4.03 6.18
N ALA A 43 -11.42 3.31 5.55
CA ALA A 43 -11.64 1.89 5.88
C ALA A 43 -10.53 0.99 5.35
N MET A 44 -9.83 1.40 4.29
CA MET A 44 -8.85 0.56 3.62
C MET A 44 -7.72 1.41 3.05
N ARG A 45 -6.54 0.83 2.96
CA ARG A 45 -5.41 1.44 2.26
C ARG A 45 -4.88 0.44 1.22
N ALA A 46 -4.51 0.95 0.06
CA ALA A 46 -3.81 0.17 -0.94
C ALA A 46 -2.69 1.01 -1.54
N GLN A 47 -1.51 0.42 -1.67
CA GLN A 47 -0.35 1.11 -2.21
C GLN A 47 0.57 0.13 -2.91
N VAL A 48 1.36 0.63 -3.84
CA VAL A 48 2.45 -0.12 -4.45
C VAL A 48 3.75 0.37 -3.82
N THR A 49 4.54 -0.55 -3.31
CA THR A 49 5.84 -0.23 -2.75
C THR A 49 6.93 -0.55 -3.77
N LYS A 50 7.76 0.44 -4.06
CA LYS A 50 8.91 0.27 -4.93
C LYS A 50 10.17 0.46 -4.10
N ALA A 51 11.17 -0.39 -4.33
CA ALA A 51 12.49 -0.27 -3.72
C ALA A 51 13.51 0.06 -4.78
N THR A 52 14.37 1.03 -4.49
CA THR A 52 15.46 1.41 -5.40
C THR A 52 16.71 0.59 -5.16
N GLN A 53 16.78 -0.10 -4.04
CA GLN A 53 17.89 -0.99 -3.71
C GLN A 53 17.41 -2.08 -2.76
N GLY A 54 18.19 -3.13 -2.62
CA GLY A 54 17.88 -4.21 -1.72
C GLY A 54 18.03 -3.79 -0.25
N LEU A 55 17.35 -4.53 0.63
CA LEU A 55 17.46 -4.34 2.06
C LEU A 55 18.65 -5.15 2.58
N GLY A 56 19.69 -4.48 3.02
CA GLY A 56 20.91 -5.13 3.51
C GLY A 56 20.82 -5.61 4.95
N LYS A 57 19.83 -5.14 5.70
CA LYS A 57 19.62 -5.50 7.10
C LYS A 57 18.15 -5.72 7.36
N PRO A 58 17.79 -6.59 8.34
CA PRO A 58 16.40 -6.71 8.74
C PRO A 58 15.83 -5.38 9.21
N THR A 59 14.55 -5.17 8.97
CA THR A 59 13.86 -3.95 9.41
C THR A 59 13.57 -3.95 10.91
N GLY A 60 13.79 -5.08 11.59
CA GLY A 60 13.43 -5.25 12.99
C GLY A 60 12.00 -5.75 13.12
N TRP A 61 11.68 -6.25 14.28
CA TRP A 61 10.33 -6.73 14.56
C TRP A 61 9.38 -5.56 14.71
N HIS A 62 8.25 -5.64 14.04
CA HIS A 62 7.21 -4.64 14.12
C HIS A 62 5.86 -5.27 13.80
N TYR A 63 4.79 -4.54 14.05
CA TYR A 63 3.45 -4.99 13.71
C TYR A 63 2.68 -3.84 13.09
N HIS A 64 1.60 -4.20 12.40
CA HIS A 64 0.73 -3.23 11.75
C HIS A 64 -0.59 -3.15 12.50
N VAL A 65 -1.06 -1.91 12.71
CA VAL A 65 -2.35 -1.68 13.37
C VAL A 65 -3.43 -1.73 12.30
N CYS A 66 -3.90 -2.93 12.02
CA CYS A 66 -4.97 -3.15 11.05
C CYS A 66 -5.57 -4.53 11.29
N ASP A 67 -6.79 -4.73 10.82
CA ASP A 67 -7.48 -6.01 10.95
C ASP A 67 -6.91 -7.06 10.00
N GLN A 68 -6.57 -6.66 8.81
CA GLN A 68 -6.05 -7.56 7.78
C GLN A 68 -5.00 -6.84 6.94
N GLN A 69 -4.03 -7.61 6.46
CA GLN A 69 -3.03 -7.11 5.54
C GLN A 69 -2.75 -8.17 4.48
N LEU A 70 -2.75 -7.75 3.22
CA LEU A 70 -2.36 -8.57 2.09
C LEU A 70 -1.12 -7.97 1.45
N VAL A 71 -0.11 -8.81 1.20
CA VAL A 71 1.08 -8.42 0.45
C VAL A 71 1.13 -9.28 -0.80
N TYR A 72 1.22 -8.65 -1.95
CA TYR A 72 1.33 -9.34 -3.23
C TYR A 72 2.60 -8.89 -3.93
N MET A 73 3.49 -9.84 -4.23
CA MET A 73 4.77 -9.54 -4.88
C MET A 73 4.57 -9.43 -6.38
N LEU A 74 4.79 -8.25 -6.93
CA LEU A 74 4.72 -8.01 -8.36
C LEU A 74 6.03 -8.38 -9.05
N LYS A 75 7.16 -8.11 -8.40
CA LYS A 75 8.47 -8.37 -8.96
C LYS A 75 9.49 -8.45 -7.83
N GLY A 76 10.44 -9.39 -7.92
CA GLY A 76 11.47 -9.56 -6.91
C GLY A 76 11.04 -10.53 -5.82
N TRP A 77 11.71 -10.42 -4.67
CA TRP A 77 11.41 -11.28 -3.53
C TRP A 77 11.64 -10.54 -2.22
N VAL A 78 11.05 -11.06 -1.18
CA VAL A 78 11.22 -10.55 0.17
C VAL A 78 11.16 -11.72 1.15
N ASP A 79 11.97 -11.65 2.19
CA ASP A 79 11.96 -12.62 3.28
C ASP A 79 11.21 -11.98 4.46
N LEU A 80 10.07 -12.58 4.80
CA LEU A 80 9.23 -12.14 5.92
C LEU A 80 9.21 -13.23 6.97
N ARG A 81 9.49 -12.86 8.21
CA ARG A 81 9.45 -13.78 9.33
C ARG A 81 8.37 -13.37 10.30
N CYS A 82 7.56 -14.34 10.69
CA CYS A 82 6.45 -14.14 11.63
C CYS A 82 6.75 -14.85 12.94
N VAL A 83 6.29 -14.25 14.00
CA VAL A 83 6.38 -14.87 15.35
C VAL A 83 5.27 -15.90 15.52
#